data_d64a8eb901e7a886a523bdc5db579cae
#
_entry.id   d64a8eb901e7a886a523bdc5db579cae
#
_cell.length_a   1.000
_cell.length_b   1.000
_cell.length_c   1.000
_cell.angle_alpha   90.00
_cell.angle_beta   90.00
_cell.angle_gamma   90.00
#
_symmetry.space_group_name_H-M   'P 1'
#
loop_
_entity.id
_entity.type
_entity.pdbx_description
1 polymer ?
#
loop_
_entity_poly.entity_id
_entity_poly.type
_entity_poly.pdbx_seq_one_letter_code
_entity_poly.pdbx_strand_id
1 'polypeptide(L)'
;MARPFFAACYVVSLSLLSGCFDTPPLDPMAQGEELVVVTRNTPTTYYFQGDRPSGFDYALIKAFAREQGMRLRIKVAFSLHEVFETLDQGEAHVAAAGLNQSTVRDTRFLASKPYLQQQPLVVYKSGSLRPRTLDDLVGRDLVIVAGSVHLDTLIALKQGIPKLSWREIHAADSMELMQLVTDEKADLAIIDSIEFSIQQQLFPRIVAALEIGEAAPVVWYLPQSASAQASLEMVNAFLTSAQASGQIAQLEREHFGRWKHASRVGSITFQRKIQEDLPEWQPLMETIAGEYQMDWQLLAAMAYQESHWDPDARSHTGVRGMMMLTRVTASELGLEDRTDARESLRGGARFFKDLLRRLPSDIEEPDRTSMALAAYNLGMGHLEDARIMTQQAGGNPHLWPEVRAQLPKLQDPDYFPITKFGFADGEQAVTYVDNIRHYEGLLSLQGLSESRLSPPIEVDVLLPDSLRRAQLPVL
;
A
#
# COMPACT_ATOMS: atom_id res chain seq x y z
N MET A 1 -18.04 85.15 25.31
CA MET A 1 -18.17 83.94 26.13
C MET A 1 -18.00 82.74 25.20
N ALA A 2 -16.80 82.19 25.14
CA ALA A 2 -16.53 81.01 24.31
C ALA A 2 -15.94 79.95 25.22
N ARG A 3 -16.59 78.76 25.25
CA ARG A 3 -16.10 77.58 25.96
C ARG A 3 -15.25 76.73 25.01
N PRO A 4 -14.10 76.22 25.41
CA PRO A 4 -13.34 75.28 24.64
C PRO A 4 -13.84 73.83 24.84
N PHE A 5 -13.98 73.09 23.73
CA PHE A 5 -14.19 71.67 23.71
C PHE A 5 -12.84 70.93 23.86
N PHE A 6 -12.71 70.12 24.95
CA PHE A 6 -11.63 69.15 25.07
C PHE A 6 -12.02 67.87 24.34
N ALA A 7 -11.27 67.54 23.29
CA ALA A 7 -11.32 66.24 22.63
C ALA A 7 -10.34 65.27 23.33
N ALA A 8 -10.87 64.25 24.00
CA ALA A 8 -10.09 63.18 24.57
C ALA A 8 -9.79 62.13 23.48
N CYS A 9 -8.54 62.00 23.08
CA CYS A 9 -8.04 60.91 22.24
C CYS A 9 -7.92 59.64 23.10
N TYR A 10 -8.76 58.65 22.91
CA TYR A 10 -8.57 57.29 23.41
C TYR A 10 -7.61 56.58 22.46
N VAL A 11 -6.38 56.33 22.93
CA VAL A 11 -5.44 55.40 22.30
C VAL A 11 -5.81 54.01 22.74
N VAL A 12 -6.44 53.28 21.83
CA VAL A 12 -6.67 51.83 22.01
C VAL A 12 -5.38 51.12 21.67
N SER A 13 -4.64 50.67 22.68
CA SER A 13 -3.49 49.81 22.50
C SER A 13 -4.00 48.43 22.16
N LEU A 14 -3.92 48.05 20.87
CA LEU A 14 -4.15 46.67 20.41
C LEU A 14 -2.89 45.88 20.74
N SER A 15 -2.90 45.18 21.88
CA SER A 15 -1.88 44.17 22.20
C SER A 15 -2.10 42.97 21.28
N LEU A 16 -1.28 42.87 20.24
CA LEU A 16 -1.15 41.67 19.42
C LEU A 16 -0.55 40.56 20.30
N LEU A 17 -1.41 39.71 20.82
CA LEU A 17 -1.04 38.41 21.37
C LEU A 17 -0.57 37.56 20.20
N SER A 18 0.73 37.56 19.90
CA SER A 18 1.40 36.50 19.15
C SER A 18 1.42 35.27 20.04
N GLY A 19 0.30 34.56 20.11
CA GLY A 19 0.26 33.22 20.68
C GLY A 19 0.88 32.28 19.64
N CYS A 20 2.11 31.82 19.88
CA CYS A 20 2.50 30.52 19.38
C CYS A 20 1.46 29.54 19.90
N PHE A 21 0.65 28.99 19.04
CA PHE A 21 -0.20 27.84 19.37
C PHE A 21 0.73 26.63 19.44
N ASP A 22 1.47 26.52 20.56
CA ASP A 22 2.06 25.23 20.93
C ASP A 22 0.89 24.25 21.11
N THR A 23 0.75 23.31 20.21
CA THR A 23 -0.18 22.21 20.41
C THR A 23 0.18 21.53 21.72
N PRO A 24 -0.77 21.37 22.65
CA PRO A 24 -0.47 20.71 23.92
C PRO A 24 0.13 19.32 23.63
N PRO A 25 1.14 18.90 24.40
CA PRO A 25 1.70 17.57 24.24
C PRO A 25 0.61 16.52 24.41
N LEU A 26 0.71 15.44 23.61
CA LEU A 26 -0.25 14.34 23.67
C LEU A 26 -0.26 13.72 25.07
N ASP A 27 -1.44 13.29 25.52
CA ASP A 27 -1.58 12.48 26.73
C ASP A 27 -0.77 11.18 26.58
N PRO A 28 -0.16 10.68 27.67
CA PRO A 28 0.56 9.41 27.60
C PRO A 28 -0.32 8.30 27.02
N MET A 29 0.20 7.50 26.09
CA MET A 29 -0.51 6.39 25.43
C MET A 29 -1.21 5.46 26.44
N ALA A 30 -0.58 5.18 27.57
CA ALA A 30 -1.11 4.32 28.64
C ALA A 30 -2.34 4.91 29.37
N GLN A 31 -2.71 6.17 29.14
CA GLN A 31 -3.82 6.87 29.78
C GLN A 31 -4.79 7.48 28.79
N GLY A 32 -4.43 7.50 27.49
CA GLY A 32 -5.19 8.14 26.42
C GLY A 32 -6.23 7.22 25.78
N GLU A 33 -7.34 7.82 25.32
CA GLU A 33 -8.33 7.15 24.50
C GLU A 33 -7.93 7.12 23.00
N GLU A 34 -6.89 7.87 22.62
CA GLU A 34 -6.46 8.05 21.25
C GLU A 34 -4.99 7.66 21.07
N LEU A 35 -4.73 6.85 20.06
CA LEU A 35 -3.39 6.51 19.58
C LEU A 35 -3.08 7.34 18.33
N VAL A 36 -2.16 8.29 18.46
CA VAL A 36 -1.68 9.09 17.32
C VAL A 36 -0.42 8.45 16.76
N VAL A 37 -0.46 8.13 15.47
CA VAL A 37 0.64 7.44 14.77
C VAL A 37 1.09 8.26 13.58
N VAL A 38 2.38 8.51 13.48
CA VAL A 38 2.99 9.09 12.27
C VAL A 38 3.49 7.96 11.36
N THR A 39 3.14 8.06 10.10
CA THR A 39 3.50 7.09 9.05
C THR A 39 3.82 7.78 7.73
N ARG A 40 4.27 7.01 6.73
CA ARG A 40 4.47 7.52 5.35
C ARG A 40 3.38 6.98 4.43
N ASN A 41 3.11 7.71 3.36
CA ASN A 41 2.23 7.21 2.29
C ASN A 41 3.03 6.36 1.31
N THR A 42 3.17 5.06 1.62
CA THR A 42 3.86 4.08 0.78
C THR A 42 3.07 2.77 0.72
N PRO A 43 3.30 1.91 -0.30
CA PRO A 43 2.61 0.62 -0.43
C PRO A 43 2.78 -0.33 0.75
N THR A 44 3.86 -0.17 1.52
CA THR A 44 4.18 -1.01 2.68
C THR A 44 3.59 -0.49 3.97
N THR A 45 3.37 0.81 4.09
CA THR A 45 3.03 1.45 5.36
C THR A 45 1.56 1.83 5.46
N TYR A 46 1.15 2.84 4.70
CA TYR A 46 -0.22 3.37 4.71
C TYR A 46 -0.58 3.96 3.34
N TYR A 47 -1.68 3.53 2.76
CA TYR A 47 -2.24 4.06 1.53
C TYR A 47 -3.76 3.81 1.46
N PHE A 48 -4.42 4.40 0.49
CA PHE A 48 -5.82 4.11 0.22
C PHE A 48 -5.95 3.13 -0.94
N GLN A 49 -6.72 2.07 -0.73
CA GLN A 49 -7.19 1.18 -1.76
C GLN A 49 -8.68 1.47 -1.98
N GLY A 50 -8.99 2.20 -3.03
CA GLY A 50 -10.29 2.85 -3.14
C GLY A 50 -10.50 3.84 -1.97
N ASP A 51 -11.63 3.72 -1.28
CA ASP A 51 -11.94 4.55 -0.10
C ASP A 51 -11.46 3.95 1.23
N ARG A 52 -10.73 2.82 1.20
CA ARG A 52 -10.32 2.10 2.41
C ARG A 52 -8.84 2.27 2.68
N PRO A 53 -8.47 2.67 3.91
CA PRO A 53 -7.07 2.69 4.30
C PRO A 53 -6.50 1.28 4.37
N SER A 54 -5.30 1.09 3.81
CA SER A 54 -4.59 -0.17 3.68
C SER A 54 -3.09 0.02 3.97
N GLY A 55 -2.33 -1.04 3.95
CA GLY A 55 -0.91 -1.09 4.23
C GLY A 55 -0.58 -1.99 5.41
N PHE A 56 0.59 -2.60 5.38
CA PHE A 56 1.00 -3.56 6.41
C PHE A 56 1.14 -2.89 7.79
N ASP A 57 1.89 -1.77 7.87
CA ASP A 57 2.06 -1.05 9.14
C ASP A 57 0.73 -0.53 9.67
N TYR A 58 -0.14 -0.03 8.77
CA TYR A 58 -1.49 0.38 9.16
C TYR A 58 -2.31 -0.77 9.74
N ALA A 59 -2.29 -1.94 9.12
CA ALA A 59 -3.03 -3.11 9.60
C ALA A 59 -2.52 -3.57 10.97
N LEU A 60 -1.19 -3.61 11.16
CA LEU A 60 -0.57 -4.02 12.41
C LEU A 60 -0.84 -3.01 13.54
N ILE A 61 -0.70 -1.71 13.29
CA ILE A 61 -0.96 -0.67 14.31
C ILE A 61 -2.46 -0.54 14.62
N LYS A 62 -3.34 -0.78 13.66
CA LYS A 62 -4.79 -0.84 13.86
C LYS A 62 -5.17 -2.02 14.77
N ALA A 63 -4.53 -3.17 14.61
CA ALA A 63 -4.72 -4.32 15.49
C ALA A 63 -4.27 -4.00 16.92
N PHE A 64 -3.12 -3.33 17.08
CA PHE A 64 -2.64 -2.83 18.38
C PHE A 64 -3.64 -1.87 19.03
N ALA A 65 -4.06 -0.82 18.30
CA ALA A 65 -5.03 0.15 18.81
C ALA A 65 -6.33 -0.52 19.27
N ARG A 66 -6.83 -1.50 18.50
CA ARG A 66 -8.04 -2.27 18.84
C ARG A 66 -7.85 -3.11 20.11
N GLU A 67 -6.71 -3.79 20.25
CA GLU A 67 -6.41 -4.60 21.43
C GLU A 67 -6.34 -3.74 22.69
N GLN A 68 -5.79 -2.52 22.57
CA GLN A 68 -5.70 -1.56 23.69
C GLN A 68 -6.98 -0.74 23.89
N GLY A 69 -8.02 -0.90 23.08
CA GLY A 69 -9.26 -0.12 23.16
C GLY A 69 -9.10 1.35 22.78
N MET A 70 -8.08 1.71 22.01
CA MET A 70 -7.77 3.09 21.62
C MET A 70 -8.34 3.42 20.23
N ARG A 71 -8.71 4.69 20.04
CA ARG A 71 -9.08 5.23 18.73
C ARG A 71 -7.80 5.61 17.96
N LEU A 72 -7.62 5.03 16.77
CA LEU A 72 -6.44 5.29 15.93
C LEU A 72 -6.60 6.59 15.14
N ARG A 73 -5.59 7.48 15.22
CA ARG A 73 -5.43 8.66 14.38
C ARG A 73 -4.09 8.60 13.63
N ILE A 74 -4.16 8.68 12.31
CA ILE A 74 -2.98 8.63 11.43
C ILE A 74 -2.58 10.05 11.03
N LYS A 75 -1.28 10.34 11.18
CA LYS A 75 -0.59 11.49 10.59
C LYS A 75 0.31 10.98 9.47
N VAL A 76 0.18 11.53 8.27
CA VAL A 76 1.02 11.17 7.12
C VAL A 76 2.13 12.19 6.97
N ALA A 77 3.37 11.71 7.00
CA ALA A 77 4.57 12.49 6.76
C ALA A 77 5.08 12.32 5.32
N PHE A 78 5.65 13.38 4.74
CA PHE A 78 6.14 13.39 3.36
C PHE A 78 7.62 13.00 3.23
N SER A 79 8.34 12.90 4.36
CA SER A 79 9.75 12.50 4.39
C SER A 79 10.08 11.73 5.66
N LEU A 80 11.21 11.03 5.67
CA LEU A 80 11.74 10.42 6.89
C LEU A 80 12.08 11.48 7.95
N HIS A 81 12.56 12.66 7.54
CA HIS A 81 12.83 13.76 8.44
C HIS A 81 11.57 14.18 9.20
N GLU A 82 10.48 14.41 8.48
CA GLU A 82 9.19 14.81 9.07
C GLU A 82 8.61 13.74 10.01
N VAL A 83 8.80 12.43 9.70
CA VAL A 83 8.40 11.35 10.62
C VAL A 83 9.05 11.53 12.00
N PHE A 84 10.38 11.73 12.01
CA PHE A 84 11.13 11.87 13.26
C PHE A 84 10.95 13.23 13.92
N GLU A 85 10.74 14.28 13.16
CA GLU A 85 10.40 15.61 13.68
C GLU A 85 9.05 15.58 14.40
N THR A 86 8.00 15.01 13.79
CA THR A 86 6.68 14.81 14.39
C THR A 86 6.76 14.03 15.71
N LEU A 87 7.64 13.02 15.76
CA LEU A 87 7.85 12.23 16.97
C LEU A 87 8.59 13.02 18.06
N ASP A 88 9.62 13.77 17.66
CA ASP A 88 10.44 14.59 18.56
C ASP A 88 9.65 15.76 19.19
N GLN A 89 8.74 16.33 18.42
CA GLN A 89 7.83 17.39 18.87
C GLN A 89 6.69 16.87 19.78
N GLY A 90 6.61 15.54 20.00
CA GLY A 90 5.55 14.94 20.82
C GLY A 90 4.16 14.99 20.16
N GLU A 91 4.10 15.15 18.84
CA GLU A 91 2.87 15.19 18.06
C GLU A 91 2.37 13.82 17.62
N ALA A 92 3.12 12.76 17.87
CA ALA A 92 2.74 11.37 17.68
C ALA A 92 3.26 10.50 18.86
N HIS A 93 2.51 9.45 19.19
CA HIS A 93 2.88 8.45 20.19
C HIS A 93 3.86 7.42 19.62
N VAL A 94 3.68 7.07 18.34
CA VAL A 94 4.44 6.02 17.65
C VAL A 94 4.71 6.46 16.21
N ALA A 95 5.93 6.21 15.73
CA ALA A 95 6.25 6.21 14.32
C ALA A 95 6.21 4.76 13.79
N ALA A 96 5.23 4.45 12.94
CA ALA A 96 5.05 3.17 12.25
C ALA A 96 5.08 3.42 10.74
N ALA A 97 6.28 3.42 10.15
CA ALA A 97 6.53 3.90 8.79
C ALA A 97 7.57 3.03 8.03
N GLY A 98 7.60 1.72 8.29
CA GLY A 98 8.56 0.80 7.67
C GLY A 98 10.01 1.13 8.04
N LEU A 99 10.25 1.50 9.30
CA LEU A 99 11.53 2.07 9.72
C LEU A 99 12.54 1.00 10.10
N ASN A 100 13.65 0.96 9.38
CA ASN A 100 14.80 0.15 9.77
C ASN A 100 15.41 0.68 11.06
N GLN A 101 15.76 -0.21 11.98
CA GLN A 101 16.46 0.15 13.20
C GLN A 101 17.84 0.75 12.88
N SER A 102 18.21 1.81 13.59
CA SER A 102 19.49 2.48 13.46
C SER A 102 20.04 2.85 14.84
N THR A 103 21.31 2.52 15.08
CA THR A 103 22.00 2.90 16.33
C THR A 103 21.99 4.40 16.57
N VAL A 104 22.01 5.21 15.52
CA VAL A 104 21.93 6.68 15.61
C VAL A 104 20.54 7.09 16.11
N ARG A 105 19.48 6.51 15.58
CA ARG A 105 18.11 6.81 16.00
C ARG A 105 17.80 6.32 17.41
N ASP A 106 18.37 5.18 17.80
CA ASP A 106 18.19 4.59 19.14
C ASP A 106 18.79 5.50 20.26
N THR A 107 19.64 6.47 19.91
CA THR A 107 20.11 7.49 20.88
C THR A 107 19.05 8.55 21.21
N ARG A 108 18.06 8.75 20.33
CA ARG A 108 17.03 9.81 20.44
C ARG A 108 15.63 9.26 20.69
N PHE A 109 15.36 8.04 20.28
CA PHE A 109 14.03 7.42 20.30
C PHE A 109 14.12 6.01 20.88
N LEU A 110 13.01 5.51 21.40
CA LEU A 110 12.90 4.14 21.86
C LEU A 110 12.46 3.24 20.72
N ALA A 111 13.29 2.27 20.36
CA ALA A 111 12.94 1.26 19.37
C ALA A 111 12.13 0.13 19.99
N SER A 112 11.05 -0.30 19.34
CA SER A 112 10.30 -1.51 19.71
C SER A 112 11.09 -2.78 19.41
N LYS A 113 10.57 -3.94 19.85
CA LYS A 113 11.00 -5.22 19.26
C LYS A 113 10.77 -5.22 17.76
N PRO A 114 11.65 -5.87 16.98
CA PRO A 114 11.47 -5.98 15.55
C PRO A 114 10.26 -6.84 15.22
N TYR A 115 9.53 -6.43 14.19
CA TYR A 115 8.38 -7.18 13.69
C TYR A 115 8.60 -7.72 12.27
N LEU A 116 9.56 -7.18 11.51
CA LEU A 116 10.02 -7.64 10.20
C LEU A 116 11.55 -7.58 10.10
N GLN A 117 12.06 -8.19 9.04
CA GLN A 117 13.45 -8.08 8.60
C GLN A 117 13.44 -7.72 7.11
N GLN A 118 14.30 -6.80 6.70
CA GLN A 118 14.45 -6.48 5.29
C GLN A 118 15.92 -6.27 4.90
N GLN A 119 16.25 -6.72 3.68
CA GLN A 119 17.58 -6.68 3.12
C GLN A 119 17.70 -5.46 2.20
N PRO A 120 18.67 -4.56 2.38
CA PRO A 120 18.95 -3.51 1.41
C PRO A 120 19.51 -4.08 0.11
N LEU A 121 18.94 -3.66 -1.03
CA LEU A 121 19.27 -4.13 -2.37
C LEU A 121 19.75 -2.97 -3.23
N VAL A 122 20.85 -3.17 -3.94
CA VAL A 122 21.21 -2.30 -5.05
C VAL A 122 20.41 -2.71 -6.27
N VAL A 123 19.62 -1.78 -6.79
CA VAL A 123 18.77 -1.99 -7.97
C VAL A 123 19.30 -1.19 -9.17
N TYR A 124 19.05 -1.71 -10.37
CA TYR A 124 19.46 -1.10 -11.64
C TYR A 124 18.43 -1.38 -12.73
N LYS A 125 18.48 -0.63 -13.84
CA LYS A 125 17.62 -0.86 -15.02
C LYS A 125 18.14 -2.03 -15.85
N SER A 126 17.31 -3.02 -16.14
CA SER A 126 17.67 -4.14 -17.01
C SER A 126 18.00 -3.65 -18.43
N GLY A 127 19.10 -4.13 -18.96
CA GLY A 127 19.67 -3.64 -20.23
C GLY A 127 20.85 -2.67 -20.03
N SER A 128 21.02 -2.09 -18.83
CA SER A 128 22.24 -1.36 -18.46
C SER A 128 23.29 -2.30 -17.85
N LEU A 129 24.47 -1.79 -17.59
CA LEU A 129 25.57 -2.56 -17.00
C LEU A 129 25.21 -2.99 -15.57
N ARG A 130 25.09 -4.30 -15.33
CA ARG A 130 24.78 -4.87 -14.01
C ARG A 130 26.00 -4.77 -13.09
N PRO A 131 25.93 -4.13 -11.92
CA PRO A 131 26.97 -4.24 -10.90
C PRO A 131 26.95 -5.67 -10.33
N ARG A 132 28.15 -6.25 -10.16
CA ARG A 132 28.33 -7.60 -9.62
C ARG A 132 29.04 -7.61 -8.28
N THR A 133 29.78 -6.53 -8.01
CA THR A 133 30.55 -6.33 -6.78
C THR A 133 30.31 -4.91 -6.28
N LEU A 134 30.72 -4.64 -5.03
CA LEU A 134 30.64 -3.29 -4.46
C LEU A 134 31.57 -2.29 -5.19
N ASP A 135 32.68 -2.76 -5.75
CA ASP A 135 33.60 -1.92 -6.53
C ASP A 135 32.94 -1.41 -7.83
N ASP A 136 31.97 -2.15 -8.39
CA ASP A 136 31.24 -1.74 -9.60
C ASP A 136 30.28 -0.56 -9.34
N LEU A 137 30.10 -0.15 -8.10
CA LEU A 137 29.33 1.04 -7.73
C LEU A 137 30.14 2.33 -7.91
N VAL A 138 31.48 2.22 -7.97
CA VAL A 138 32.38 3.37 -8.09
C VAL A 138 32.20 4.05 -9.45
N GLY A 139 31.97 5.37 -9.41
CA GLY A 139 31.79 6.18 -10.64
C GLY A 139 30.39 6.10 -11.24
N ARG A 140 29.44 5.40 -10.57
CA ARG A 140 28.05 5.35 -10.96
C ARG A 140 27.22 6.35 -10.14
N ASP A 141 26.18 6.89 -10.74
CA ASP A 141 25.21 7.74 -10.03
C ASP A 141 24.30 6.86 -9.17
N LEU A 142 24.68 6.69 -7.90
CA LEU A 142 23.94 5.91 -6.89
C LEU A 142 23.08 6.85 -6.06
N VAL A 143 21.78 6.58 -5.94
CA VAL A 143 20.85 7.39 -5.14
C VAL A 143 20.27 6.61 -3.96
N ILE A 144 20.05 7.31 -2.85
CA ILE A 144 19.37 6.83 -1.64
C ILE A 144 18.35 7.85 -1.15
N VAL A 145 17.38 7.40 -0.35
CA VAL A 145 16.47 8.30 0.38
C VAL A 145 17.26 9.01 1.49
N ALA A 146 17.18 10.33 1.52
CA ALA A 146 17.83 11.14 2.55
C ALA A 146 17.36 10.75 3.96
N GLY A 147 18.31 10.63 4.88
CA GLY A 147 18.04 10.23 6.25
C GLY A 147 17.68 8.74 6.43
N SER A 148 17.78 7.91 5.38
CA SER A 148 17.64 6.45 5.51
C SER A 148 18.87 5.82 6.18
N VAL A 149 18.70 4.61 6.73
CA VAL A 149 19.85 3.84 7.30
C VAL A 149 20.87 3.42 6.26
N HIS A 150 20.51 3.51 4.96
CA HIS A 150 21.45 3.22 3.86
C HIS A 150 22.63 4.18 3.85
N LEU A 151 22.47 5.40 4.38
CA LEU A 151 23.56 6.36 4.56
C LEU A 151 24.64 5.78 5.47
N ASP A 152 24.26 5.23 6.63
CA ASP A 152 25.22 4.65 7.59
C ASP A 152 25.96 3.47 6.95
N THR A 153 25.25 2.62 6.19
CA THR A 153 25.84 1.50 5.45
C THR A 153 26.87 1.99 4.43
N LEU A 154 26.53 3.02 3.64
CA LEU A 154 27.43 3.57 2.62
C LEU A 154 28.65 4.27 3.25
N ILE A 155 28.48 4.96 4.37
CA ILE A 155 29.59 5.57 5.10
C ILE A 155 30.55 4.50 5.59
N ALA A 156 30.06 3.38 6.13
CA ALA A 156 30.89 2.26 6.56
C ALA A 156 31.63 1.63 5.38
N LEU A 157 30.97 1.38 4.26
CA LEU A 157 31.57 0.82 3.06
C LEU A 157 32.63 1.74 2.43
N LYS A 158 32.43 3.05 2.52
CA LYS A 158 33.40 4.04 2.00
C LYS A 158 34.76 3.95 2.67
N GLN A 159 34.85 3.40 3.89
CA GLN A 159 36.16 3.15 4.54
C GLN A 159 37.01 2.14 3.76
N GLY A 160 36.36 1.12 3.18
CA GLY A 160 37.04 0.12 2.31
C GLY A 160 37.10 0.52 0.83
N ILE A 161 36.16 1.37 0.38
CA ILE A 161 36.04 1.83 -1.01
C ILE A 161 36.01 3.38 -1.03
N PRO A 162 37.15 4.05 -0.90
CA PRO A 162 37.18 5.52 -0.70
C PRO A 162 36.58 6.35 -1.85
N LYS A 163 36.51 5.78 -3.06
CA LYS A 163 35.93 6.43 -4.25
C LYS A 163 34.40 6.25 -4.37
N LEU A 164 33.78 5.51 -3.45
CA LEU A 164 32.31 5.34 -3.43
C LEU A 164 31.67 6.70 -3.18
N SER A 165 30.67 7.02 -3.98
CA SER A 165 29.89 8.26 -3.89
C SER A 165 28.42 7.98 -4.14
N TRP A 166 27.54 8.81 -3.59
CA TRP A 166 26.09 8.70 -3.73
C TRP A 166 25.45 10.09 -3.64
N ARG A 167 24.19 10.16 -4.07
CA ARG A 167 23.32 11.32 -3.86
C ARG A 167 22.17 10.95 -2.91
N GLU A 168 21.89 11.82 -1.98
CA GLU A 168 20.69 11.76 -1.14
C GLU A 168 19.55 12.53 -1.79
N ILE A 169 18.40 11.87 -1.94
CA ILE A 169 17.18 12.47 -2.50
C ILE A 169 16.25 12.82 -1.34
N HIS A 170 16.02 14.12 -1.17
CA HIS A 170 15.13 14.65 -0.14
C HIS A 170 13.68 14.58 -0.59
N ALA A 171 12.74 14.50 0.38
CA ALA A 171 11.30 14.38 0.15
C ALA A 171 10.90 13.27 -0.84
N ALA A 172 11.71 12.20 -0.91
CA ALA A 172 11.52 11.05 -1.76
C ALA A 172 11.26 9.78 -0.95
N ASP A 173 10.76 8.77 -1.63
CA ASP A 173 10.72 7.39 -1.15
C ASP A 173 11.33 6.44 -2.19
N SER A 174 11.21 5.14 -1.94
CA SER A 174 11.70 4.09 -2.82
C SER A 174 11.07 4.11 -4.22
N MET A 175 9.79 4.48 -4.36
CA MET A 175 9.13 4.57 -5.68
C MET A 175 9.76 5.66 -6.54
N GLU A 176 10.05 6.81 -5.94
CA GLU A 176 10.70 7.91 -6.67
C GLU A 176 12.14 7.56 -7.06
N LEU A 177 12.89 6.86 -6.20
CA LEU A 177 14.21 6.35 -6.56
C LEU A 177 14.14 5.37 -7.74
N MET A 178 13.15 4.44 -7.73
CA MET A 178 12.96 3.51 -8.85
C MET A 178 12.54 4.24 -10.13
N GLN A 179 11.77 5.33 -10.03
CA GLN A 179 11.43 6.17 -11.17
C GLN A 179 12.68 6.86 -11.74
N LEU A 180 13.56 7.42 -10.87
CA LEU A 180 14.83 8.03 -11.32
C LEU A 180 15.70 7.04 -12.11
N VAL A 181 15.79 5.79 -11.64
CA VAL A 181 16.54 4.74 -12.34
C VAL A 181 15.84 4.32 -13.65
N THR A 182 14.50 4.27 -13.66
CA THR A 182 13.72 3.96 -14.87
C THR A 182 13.93 5.02 -15.95
N ASP A 183 13.94 6.30 -15.56
CA ASP A 183 14.13 7.45 -16.44
C ASP A 183 15.60 7.70 -16.82
N GLU A 184 16.54 6.87 -16.34
CA GLU A 184 17.98 7.04 -16.55
C GLU A 184 18.54 8.36 -15.97
N LYS A 185 17.85 8.92 -14.95
CA LYS A 185 18.30 10.08 -14.16
C LYS A 185 19.19 9.68 -12.99
N ALA A 186 19.30 8.39 -12.73
CA ALA A 186 20.25 7.72 -11.85
C ALA A 186 20.61 6.36 -12.43
N ASP A 187 21.84 5.87 -12.16
CA ASP A 187 22.27 4.54 -12.61
C ASP A 187 21.77 3.44 -11.69
N LEU A 188 21.79 3.71 -10.38
CA LEU A 188 21.56 2.76 -9.31
C LEU A 188 20.75 3.41 -8.18
N ALA A 189 19.98 2.59 -7.46
CA ALA A 189 19.36 3.01 -6.20
C ALA A 189 19.54 1.91 -5.15
N ILE A 190 19.46 2.28 -3.86
CA ILE A 190 19.32 1.31 -2.77
C ILE A 190 17.87 1.32 -2.29
N ILE A 191 17.24 0.14 -2.34
CA ILE A 191 15.84 -0.08 -1.98
C ILE A 191 15.77 -1.29 -1.04
N ASP A 192 14.96 -1.22 -0.02
CA ASP A 192 14.71 -2.35 0.88
C ASP A 192 13.92 -3.47 0.19
N SER A 193 14.24 -4.71 0.49
CA SER A 193 13.74 -5.91 -0.22
C SER A 193 12.22 -6.03 -0.23
N ILE A 194 11.52 -5.63 0.85
CA ILE A 194 10.06 -5.67 0.93
C ILE A 194 9.47 -4.62 -0.01
N GLU A 195 9.94 -3.38 0.06
CA GLU A 195 9.50 -2.29 -0.83
C GLU A 195 9.78 -2.64 -2.29
N PHE A 196 10.98 -3.15 -2.58
CA PHE A 196 11.34 -3.60 -3.92
C PHE A 196 10.41 -4.69 -4.44
N SER A 197 10.07 -5.70 -3.64
CA SER A 197 9.23 -6.82 -4.07
C SER A 197 7.83 -6.38 -4.51
N ILE A 198 7.28 -5.35 -3.87
CA ILE A 198 5.97 -4.78 -4.20
C ILE A 198 6.09 -3.86 -5.42
N GLN A 199 7.02 -2.92 -5.38
CA GLN A 199 7.14 -1.86 -6.36
C GLN A 199 7.75 -2.34 -7.69
N GLN A 200 8.48 -3.46 -7.70
CA GLN A 200 9.01 -4.05 -8.92
C GLN A 200 7.93 -4.32 -9.97
N GLN A 201 6.70 -4.55 -9.52
CA GLN A 201 5.58 -4.77 -10.43
C GLN A 201 5.20 -3.49 -11.22
N LEU A 202 5.41 -2.31 -10.62
CA LEU A 202 5.27 -1.02 -11.29
C LEU A 202 6.51 -0.67 -12.13
N PHE A 203 7.66 -1.18 -11.74
CA PHE A 203 8.94 -0.93 -12.40
C PHE A 203 9.58 -2.24 -12.93
N PRO A 204 8.95 -2.96 -13.87
CA PRO A 204 9.36 -4.31 -14.25
C PRO A 204 10.73 -4.36 -14.95
N ARG A 205 11.26 -3.22 -15.38
CA ARG A 205 12.63 -3.11 -15.89
C ARG A 205 13.68 -2.92 -14.80
N ILE A 206 13.27 -2.59 -13.57
CA ILE A 206 14.20 -2.48 -12.44
C ILE A 206 14.40 -3.87 -11.85
N VAL A 207 15.65 -4.24 -11.62
CA VAL A 207 16.06 -5.54 -11.09
C VAL A 207 17.10 -5.37 -10.00
N ALA A 208 17.07 -6.25 -9.01
CA ALA A 208 18.11 -6.32 -7.99
C ALA A 208 19.40 -6.85 -8.59
N ALA A 209 20.51 -6.18 -8.30
CA ALA A 209 21.85 -6.55 -8.73
C ALA A 209 22.58 -7.36 -7.67
N LEU A 210 22.66 -6.80 -6.45
CA LEU A 210 23.35 -7.37 -5.30
C LEU A 210 22.72 -6.86 -3.99
N GLU A 211 22.96 -7.58 -2.92
CA GLU A 211 22.65 -7.15 -1.56
C GLU A 211 23.75 -6.25 -1.02
N ILE A 212 23.40 -5.29 -0.17
CA ILE A 212 24.36 -4.37 0.43
C ILE A 212 24.13 -4.28 1.96
N GLY A 213 25.18 -4.48 2.73
CA GLY A 213 25.08 -4.54 4.18
C GLY A 213 24.37 -5.80 4.69
N GLU A 214 23.97 -5.77 5.94
CA GLU A 214 23.22 -6.83 6.59
C GLU A 214 21.72 -6.56 6.55
N ALA A 215 20.90 -7.60 6.72
CA ALA A 215 19.46 -7.44 6.88
C ALA A 215 19.15 -6.60 8.12
N ALA A 216 18.33 -5.57 7.95
CA ALA A 216 17.98 -4.64 9.00
C ALA A 216 16.63 -5.01 9.63
N PRO A 217 16.52 -5.02 10.98
CA PRO A 217 15.25 -5.18 11.65
C PRO A 217 14.37 -3.95 11.43
N VAL A 218 13.06 -4.18 11.19
CA VAL A 218 12.05 -3.13 11.09
C VAL A 218 11.35 -2.98 12.44
N VAL A 219 11.29 -1.75 12.93
CA VAL A 219 10.80 -1.42 14.28
C VAL A 219 9.82 -0.24 14.24
N TRP A 220 9.01 -0.11 15.28
CA TRP A 220 8.34 1.13 15.60
C TRP A 220 9.23 1.97 16.51
N TYR A 221 9.18 3.29 16.33
CA TYR A 221 9.87 4.22 17.22
C TYR A 221 8.88 5.01 18.08
N LEU A 222 9.25 5.23 19.34
CA LEU A 222 8.52 6.04 20.30
C LEU A 222 9.41 7.20 20.80
N PRO A 223 8.83 8.36 21.20
CA PRO A 223 9.61 9.45 21.76
C PRO A 223 10.22 9.05 23.11
N GLN A 224 11.39 9.59 23.45
CA GLN A 224 11.97 9.44 24.78
C GLN A 224 11.25 10.38 25.76
N SER A 225 10.42 9.83 26.63
CA SER A 225 9.72 10.56 27.70
C SER A 225 9.62 9.69 28.95
N ALA A 226 9.30 10.30 30.10
CA ALA A 226 9.13 9.56 31.37
C ALA A 226 8.03 8.48 31.30
N SER A 227 6.99 8.69 30.46
CA SER A 227 5.90 7.73 30.25
C SER A 227 6.15 6.75 29.09
N ALA A 228 7.15 7.00 28.24
CA ALA A 228 7.38 6.23 27.01
C ALA A 228 7.85 4.80 27.29
N GLN A 229 8.49 4.55 28.43
CA GLN A 229 8.92 3.21 28.80
C GLN A 229 7.71 2.26 29.00
N ALA A 230 6.66 2.71 29.68
CA ALA A 230 5.43 1.93 29.83
C ALA A 230 4.72 1.70 28.47
N SER A 231 4.73 2.72 27.61
CA SER A 231 4.22 2.61 26.24
C SER A 231 5.02 1.61 25.41
N LEU A 232 6.35 1.61 25.53
CA LEU A 232 7.23 0.64 24.85
C LEU A 232 6.96 -0.80 25.33
N GLU A 233 6.77 -1.00 26.64
CA GLU A 233 6.44 -2.31 27.20
C GLU A 233 5.11 -2.84 26.64
N MET A 234 4.09 -1.97 26.53
CA MET A 234 2.78 -2.29 25.93
C MET A 234 2.91 -2.68 24.45
N VAL A 235 3.64 -1.88 23.66
CA VAL A 235 3.94 -2.17 22.25
C VAL A 235 4.69 -3.50 22.10
N ASN A 236 5.73 -3.73 22.93
CA ASN A 236 6.53 -4.95 22.87
C ASN A 236 5.76 -6.21 23.30
N ALA A 237 4.83 -6.09 24.24
CA ALA A 237 3.93 -7.17 24.63
C ALA A 237 3.02 -7.57 23.46
N PHE A 238 2.39 -6.58 22.81
CA PHE A 238 1.59 -6.80 21.62
C PHE A 238 2.38 -7.45 20.48
N LEU A 239 3.53 -6.89 20.09
CA LEU A 239 4.36 -7.44 19.00
C LEU A 239 4.80 -8.87 19.30
N THR A 240 5.13 -9.20 20.57
CA THR A 240 5.48 -10.56 20.97
C THR A 240 4.28 -11.51 20.83
N SER A 241 3.08 -11.08 21.23
CA SER A 241 1.83 -11.83 21.09
C SER A 241 1.46 -12.03 19.61
N ALA A 242 1.53 -10.98 18.81
CA ALA A 242 1.22 -11.02 17.38
C ALA A 242 2.20 -11.92 16.60
N GLN A 243 3.48 -11.95 17.00
CA GLN A 243 4.45 -12.88 16.45
C GLN A 243 4.14 -14.34 16.83
N ALA A 244 3.86 -14.58 18.10
CA ALA A 244 3.59 -15.94 18.63
C ALA A 244 2.28 -16.51 18.09
N SER A 245 1.25 -15.70 17.89
CA SER A 245 -0.04 -16.11 17.31
C SER A 245 0.00 -16.30 15.78
N GLY A 246 1.07 -15.91 15.10
CA GLY A 246 1.18 -15.91 13.64
C GLY A 246 0.44 -14.77 12.95
N GLN A 247 -0.06 -13.78 13.68
CA GLN A 247 -0.77 -12.61 13.11
C GLN A 247 0.14 -11.79 12.18
N ILE A 248 1.40 -11.55 12.56
CA ILE A 248 2.37 -10.85 11.70
C ILE A 248 2.58 -11.63 10.41
N ALA A 249 2.82 -12.93 10.48
CA ALA A 249 2.99 -13.78 9.30
C ALA A 249 1.73 -13.83 8.41
N GLN A 250 0.55 -13.71 9.00
CA GLN A 250 -0.71 -13.59 8.24
C GLN A 250 -0.75 -12.26 7.49
N LEU A 251 -0.47 -11.13 8.15
CA LEU A 251 -0.42 -9.81 7.52
C LEU A 251 0.65 -9.74 6.41
N GLU A 252 1.82 -10.38 6.60
CA GLU A 252 2.84 -10.50 5.54
C GLU A 252 2.30 -11.21 4.29
N ARG A 253 1.59 -12.32 4.48
CA ARG A 253 0.97 -13.03 3.35
C ARG A 253 -0.10 -12.19 2.65
N GLU A 254 -0.92 -11.47 3.41
CA GLU A 254 -2.00 -10.63 2.87
C GLU A 254 -1.46 -9.41 2.10
N HIS A 255 -0.48 -8.72 2.64
CA HIS A 255 0.04 -7.48 2.05
C HIS A 255 1.18 -7.71 1.05
N PHE A 256 2.04 -8.71 1.28
CA PHE A 256 3.23 -8.95 0.46
C PHE A 256 3.15 -10.22 -0.39
N GLY A 257 2.34 -11.21 0.02
CA GLY A 257 2.27 -12.53 -0.63
C GLY A 257 1.78 -12.49 -2.06
N ARG A 258 0.84 -11.61 -2.38
CA ARG A 258 0.28 -11.43 -3.73
C ARG A 258 1.33 -11.06 -4.79
N TRP A 259 2.41 -10.42 -4.36
CA TRP A 259 3.46 -9.93 -5.27
C TRP A 259 4.50 -10.99 -5.62
N LYS A 260 4.62 -12.06 -4.82
CA LYS A 260 5.63 -13.11 -5.00
C LYS A 260 5.42 -13.99 -6.23
N HIS A 261 4.18 -14.13 -6.70
CA HIS A 261 3.79 -15.03 -7.78
C HIS A 261 3.43 -14.32 -9.08
N ALA A 262 3.49 -13.00 -9.11
CA ALA A 262 3.14 -12.20 -10.28
C ALA A 262 4.11 -12.41 -11.44
N SER A 263 3.56 -12.64 -12.63
CA SER A 263 4.35 -12.75 -13.86
C SER A 263 4.90 -11.37 -14.25
N ARG A 264 6.22 -11.25 -14.30
CA ARG A 264 6.89 -10.03 -14.77
C ARG A 264 6.45 -9.62 -16.18
N VAL A 265 6.28 -10.60 -17.09
CA VAL A 265 5.82 -10.36 -18.45
C VAL A 265 4.36 -9.87 -18.44
N GLY A 266 3.51 -10.47 -17.61
CA GLY A 266 2.14 -10.02 -17.40
C GLY A 266 2.06 -8.58 -16.92
N SER A 267 2.89 -8.20 -15.94
CA SER A 267 2.96 -6.83 -15.41
C SER A 267 3.39 -5.82 -16.48
N ILE A 268 4.37 -6.13 -17.33
CA ILE A 268 4.79 -5.27 -18.45
C ILE A 268 3.63 -5.04 -19.44
N THR A 269 2.93 -6.11 -19.79
CA THR A 269 1.79 -6.03 -20.71
C THR A 269 0.65 -5.22 -20.11
N PHE A 270 0.35 -5.46 -18.84
CA PHE A 270 -0.70 -4.73 -18.11
C PHE A 270 -0.39 -3.24 -18.00
N GLN A 271 0.85 -2.88 -17.64
CA GLN A 271 1.27 -1.47 -17.56
C GLN A 271 1.13 -0.74 -18.90
N ARG A 272 1.50 -1.40 -19.99
CA ARG A 272 1.30 -0.82 -21.31
C ARG A 272 -0.19 -0.57 -21.57
N LYS A 273 -1.06 -1.54 -21.25
CA LYS A 273 -2.51 -1.42 -21.39
C LYS A 273 -3.11 -0.32 -20.50
N ILE A 274 -2.57 -0.13 -19.29
CA ILE A 274 -2.94 0.99 -18.43
C ILE A 274 -2.66 2.35 -19.11
N GLN A 275 -1.55 2.48 -19.83
CA GLN A 275 -1.20 3.73 -20.50
C GLN A 275 -1.95 3.94 -21.83
N GLU A 276 -2.19 2.86 -22.58
CA GLU A 276 -2.76 2.92 -23.93
C GLU A 276 -4.30 2.85 -23.92
N ASP A 277 -4.89 1.94 -23.15
CA ASP A 277 -6.32 1.58 -23.26
C ASP A 277 -7.15 2.08 -22.07
N LEU A 278 -6.60 2.06 -20.82
CA LEU A 278 -7.36 2.41 -19.62
C LEU A 278 -7.95 3.83 -19.67
N PRO A 279 -7.25 4.88 -20.17
CA PRO A 279 -7.81 6.23 -20.22
C PRO A 279 -9.15 6.33 -20.97
N GLU A 280 -9.39 5.46 -21.94
CA GLU A 280 -10.66 5.39 -22.68
C GLU A 280 -11.78 4.81 -21.80
N TRP A 281 -11.49 3.79 -21.01
CA TRP A 281 -12.49 3.03 -20.25
C TRP A 281 -12.68 3.46 -18.81
N GLN A 282 -11.68 4.08 -18.20
CA GLN A 282 -11.71 4.45 -16.78
C GLN A 282 -12.92 5.29 -16.39
N PRO A 283 -13.32 6.37 -17.10
CA PRO A 283 -14.49 7.17 -16.72
C PRO A 283 -15.80 6.37 -16.71
N LEU A 284 -15.92 5.38 -17.61
CA LEU A 284 -17.07 4.49 -17.67
C LEU A 284 -17.06 3.51 -16.50
N MET A 285 -15.88 2.93 -16.17
CA MET A 285 -15.72 2.00 -15.05
C MET A 285 -15.96 2.69 -13.71
N GLU A 286 -15.48 3.91 -13.52
CA GLU A 286 -15.74 4.72 -12.31
C GLU A 286 -17.24 5.01 -12.14
N THR A 287 -17.92 5.39 -13.23
CA THR A 287 -19.36 5.65 -13.20
C THR A 287 -20.13 4.40 -12.79
N ILE A 288 -19.85 3.24 -13.40
CA ILE A 288 -20.54 1.98 -13.11
C ILE A 288 -20.19 1.48 -11.71
N ALA A 289 -18.93 1.55 -11.31
CA ALA A 289 -18.51 1.17 -9.97
C ALA A 289 -19.24 1.98 -8.89
N GLY A 290 -19.42 3.29 -9.12
CA GLY A 290 -20.24 4.15 -8.27
C GLY A 290 -21.71 3.72 -8.19
N GLU A 291 -22.34 3.34 -9.33
CA GLU A 291 -23.73 2.81 -9.38
C GLU A 291 -23.90 1.57 -8.47
N TYR A 292 -22.88 0.70 -8.42
CA TYR A 292 -22.92 -0.55 -7.66
C TYR A 292 -22.17 -0.49 -6.31
N GLN A 293 -21.68 0.67 -5.89
CA GLN A 293 -20.91 0.84 -4.65
C GLN A 293 -19.78 -0.19 -4.53
N MET A 294 -18.94 -0.22 -5.55
CA MET A 294 -17.74 -1.07 -5.59
C MET A 294 -16.52 -0.25 -6.00
N ASP A 295 -15.35 -0.79 -5.73
CA ASP A 295 -14.10 -0.19 -6.15
C ASP A 295 -13.97 -0.29 -7.68
N TRP A 296 -13.72 0.85 -8.36
CA TRP A 296 -13.55 0.87 -9.81
C TRP A 296 -12.30 0.11 -10.25
N GLN A 297 -11.25 0.08 -9.42
CA GLN A 297 -10.02 -0.64 -9.68
C GLN A 297 -10.27 -2.17 -9.69
N LEU A 298 -11.13 -2.64 -8.79
CA LEU A 298 -11.57 -4.04 -8.81
C LEU A 298 -12.36 -4.35 -10.08
N LEU A 299 -13.32 -3.48 -10.48
CA LEU A 299 -14.08 -3.66 -11.72
C LEU A 299 -13.16 -3.66 -12.95
N ALA A 300 -12.20 -2.73 -13.00
CA ALA A 300 -11.21 -2.66 -14.07
C ALA A 300 -10.31 -3.90 -14.12
N ALA A 301 -9.86 -4.39 -12.96
CA ALA A 301 -9.06 -5.61 -12.86
C ALA A 301 -9.83 -6.85 -13.32
N MET A 302 -11.12 -6.96 -12.97
CA MET A 302 -12.01 -8.01 -13.46
C MET A 302 -12.16 -7.93 -14.99
N ALA A 303 -12.49 -6.76 -15.54
CA ALA A 303 -12.63 -6.57 -16.98
C ALA A 303 -11.33 -6.87 -17.75
N TYR A 304 -10.18 -6.54 -17.16
CA TYR A 304 -8.88 -6.89 -17.74
C TYR A 304 -8.64 -8.40 -17.75
N GLN A 305 -8.94 -9.08 -16.65
CA GLN A 305 -8.80 -10.55 -16.57
C GLN A 305 -9.73 -11.26 -17.55
N GLU A 306 -10.92 -10.72 -17.82
CA GLU A 306 -11.90 -11.29 -18.74
C GLU A 306 -11.51 -11.09 -20.21
N SER A 307 -11.17 -9.87 -20.61
CA SER A 307 -11.06 -9.48 -22.01
C SER A 307 -9.84 -8.64 -22.36
N HIS A 308 -8.98 -8.29 -21.40
CA HIS A 308 -7.97 -7.24 -21.56
C HIS A 308 -8.54 -5.87 -21.98
N TRP A 309 -9.76 -5.56 -21.48
CA TRP A 309 -10.57 -4.38 -21.82
C TRP A 309 -11.02 -4.32 -23.30
N ASP A 310 -11.13 -5.46 -23.96
CA ASP A 310 -11.64 -5.54 -25.33
C ASP A 310 -13.15 -5.80 -25.32
N PRO A 311 -14.02 -4.84 -25.75
CA PRO A 311 -15.46 -5.04 -25.81
C PRO A 311 -15.88 -6.08 -26.87
N ASP A 312 -15.05 -6.33 -27.89
CA ASP A 312 -15.29 -7.29 -28.95
C ASP A 312 -14.79 -8.71 -28.66
N ALA A 313 -14.23 -8.92 -27.44
CA ALA A 313 -13.67 -10.19 -27.03
C ALA A 313 -14.64 -11.35 -27.18
N ARG A 314 -14.13 -12.49 -27.66
CA ARG A 314 -14.90 -13.72 -27.90
C ARG A 314 -14.10 -14.94 -27.50
N SER A 315 -14.68 -15.81 -26.69
CA SER A 315 -14.08 -17.11 -26.41
C SER A 315 -14.58 -18.19 -27.36
N HIS A 316 -13.86 -19.29 -27.41
CA HIS A 316 -14.27 -20.49 -28.13
C HIS A 316 -15.55 -21.15 -27.54
N THR A 317 -15.85 -20.87 -26.25
CA THR A 317 -17.05 -21.34 -25.56
C THR A 317 -18.28 -20.45 -25.77
N GLY A 318 -18.11 -19.33 -26.49
CA GLY A 318 -19.21 -18.44 -26.87
C GLY A 318 -19.54 -17.34 -25.86
N VAL A 319 -18.73 -17.12 -24.84
CA VAL A 319 -18.82 -15.90 -23.99
C VAL A 319 -18.28 -14.70 -24.76
N ARG A 320 -18.81 -13.51 -24.52
CA ARG A 320 -18.50 -12.29 -25.27
C ARG A 320 -18.54 -11.03 -24.41
N GLY A 321 -17.91 -9.99 -24.95
CA GLY A 321 -17.91 -8.65 -24.39
C GLY A 321 -16.87 -8.45 -23.31
N MET A 322 -16.78 -7.23 -22.81
CA MET A 322 -15.73 -6.79 -21.89
C MET A 322 -15.68 -7.62 -20.60
N MET A 323 -16.81 -8.14 -20.11
CA MET A 323 -16.91 -8.97 -18.88
C MET A 323 -17.18 -10.46 -19.20
N MET A 324 -17.02 -10.88 -20.47
CA MET A 324 -17.13 -12.28 -20.94
C MET A 324 -18.38 -13.00 -20.41
N LEU A 325 -19.53 -12.37 -20.51
CA LEU A 325 -20.78 -12.93 -19.98
C LEU A 325 -21.33 -14.04 -20.90
N THR A 326 -21.85 -15.11 -20.30
CA THR A 326 -22.60 -16.14 -21.04
C THR A 326 -23.93 -15.57 -21.51
N ARG A 327 -24.57 -16.21 -22.49
CA ARG A 327 -25.93 -15.84 -22.95
C ARG A 327 -26.94 -15.99 -21.80
N VAL A 328 -26.81 -17.02 -21.01
CA VAL A 328 -27.71 -17.31 -19.87
C VAL A 328 -27.57 -16.19 -18.83
N THR A 329 -26.36 -15.89 -18.40
CA THR A 329 -26.10 -14.83 -17.42
C THR A 329 -26.60 -13.47 -17.93
N ALA A 330 -26.30 -13.12 -19.19
CA ALA A 330 -26.77 -11.86 -19.79
C ALA A 330 -28.31 -11.78 -19.82
N SER A 331 -29.00 -12.88 -20.19
CA SER A 331 -30.45 -12.94 -20.16
C SER A 331 -31.06 -12.82 -18.77
N GLU A 332 -30.48 -13.50 -17.78
CA GLU A 332 -30.89 -13.42 -16.36
C GLU A 332 -30.69 -12.01 -15.79
N LEU A 333 -29.67 -11.30 -16.25
CA LEU A 333 -29.41 -9.92 -15.89
C LEU A 333 -30.22 -8.90 -16.71
N GLY A 334 -30.96 -9.34 -17.72
CA GLY A 334 -31.81 -8.48 -18.56
C GLY A 334 -30.99 -7.57 -19.49
N LEU A 335 -29.82 -7.98 -19.93
CA LEU A 335 -28.97 -7.23 -20.86
C LEU A 335 -29.49 -7.42 -22.30
N GLU A 336 -29.62 -6.33 -23.06
CA GLU A 336 -30.00 -6.34 -24.45
C GLU A 336 -28.83 -6.74 -25.34
N ASP A 337 -27.65 -6.17 -25.10
CA ASP A 337 -26.42 -6.49 -25.83
C ASP A 337 -25.21 -6.63 -24.88
N ARG A 338 -24.78 -7.85 -24.62
CA ARG A 338 -23.61 -8.17 -23.85
C ARG A 338 -22.27 -7.76 -24.47
N THR A 339 -22.27 -7.32 -25.75
CA THR A 339 -21.10 -6.81 -26.46
C THR A 339 -21.00 -5.29 -26.41
N ASP A 340 -22.07 -4.59 -26.00
CA ASP A 340 -21.96 -3.20 -25.60
C ASP A 340 -21.14 -3.09 -24.32
N ALA A 341 -20.08 -2.25 -24.34
CA ALA A 341 -19.14 -2.13 -23.23
C ALA A 341 -19.83 -1.71 -21.91
N ARG A 342 -20.77 -0.76 -21.98
CA ARG A 342 -21.51 -0.26 -20.82
C ARG A 342 -22.42 -1.33 -20.23
N GLU A 343 -23.18 -2.03 -21.08
CA GLU A 343 -24.06 -3.11 -20.63
C GLU A 343 -23.26 -4.28 -20.08
N SER A 344 -22.15 -4.64 -20.73
CA SER A 344 -21.26 -5.69 -20.27
C SER A 344 -20.68 -5.41 -18.90
N LEU A 345 -20.12 -4.19 -18.68
CA LEU A 345 -19.59 -3.77 -17.39
C LEU A 345 -20.66 -3.72 -16.30
N ARG A 346 -21.86 -3.18 -16.59
CA ARG A 346 -23.00 -3.19 -15.65
C ARG A 346 -23.43 -4.61 -15.29
N GLY A 347 -23.50 -5.48 -16.29
CA GLY A 347 -23.83 -6.88 -16.09
C GLY A 347 -22.84 -7.60 -15.19
N GLY A 348 -21.55 -7.45 -15.48
CA GLY A 348 -20.47 -8.01 -14.66
C GLY A 348 -20.47 -7.49 -13.22
N ALA A 349 -20.60 -6.16 -13.04
CA ALA A 349 -20.67 -5.53 -11.72
C ALA A 349 -21.89 -6.02 -10.91
N ARG A 350 -23.07 -6.08 -11.56
CA ARG A 350 -24.30 -6.59 -10.95
C ARG A 350 -24.15 -8.05 -10.56
N PHE A 351 -23.65 -8.90 -11.45
CA PHE A 351 -23.44 -10.32 -11.18
C PHE A 351 -22.48 -10.54 -10.01
N PHE A 352 -21.38 -9.81 -9.98
CA PHE A 352 -20.42 -9.87 -8.87
C PHE A 352 -21.06 -9.44 -7.53
N LYS A 353 -21.82 -8.35 -7.52
CA LYS A 353 -22.55 -7.90 -6.29
C LYS A 353 -23.61 -8.92 -5.85
N ASP A 354 -24.23 -9.63 -6.78
CA ASP A 354 -25.18 -10.73 -6.47
C ASP A 354 -24.46 -11.91 -5.81
N LEU A 355 -23.27 -12.27 -6.29
CA LEU A 355 -22.43 -13.30 -5.67
C LEU A 355 -22.00 -12.90 -4.25
N LEU A 356 -21.56 -11.64 -4.06
CA LEU A 356 -21.24 -11.12 -2.73
C LEU A 356 -22.40 -11.22 -1.74
N ARG A 357 -23.63 -10.92 -2.19
CA ARG A 357 -24.84 -11.02 -1.34
C ARG A 357 -25.21 -12.45 -0.98
N ARG A 358 -24.87 -13.43 -1.81
CA ARG A 358 -25.15 -14.85 -1.58
C ARG A 358 -24.17 -15.51 -0.62
N LEU A 359 -22.98 -14.92 -0.42
CA LEU A 359 -22.03 -15.39 0.59
C LEU A 359 -22.53 -15.08 2.02
N PRO A 360 -22.22 -15.95 3.01
CA PRO A 360 -22.51 -15.67 4.42
C PRO A 360 -22.00 -14.30 4.87
N SER A 361 -22.79 -13.59 5.69
CA SER A 361 -22.49 -12.20 6.08
C SER A 361 -21.30 -12.08 7.04
N ASP A 362 -20.93 -13.17 7.69
CA ASP A 362 -19.82 -13.28 8.64
C ASP A 362 -18.46 -13.57 7.98
N ILE A 363 -18.42 -13.75 6.65
CA ILE A 363 -17.16 -13.72 5.91
C ILE A 363 -16.73 -12.27 5.78
N GLU A 364 -15.60 -11.92 6.39
CA GLU A 364 -15.06 -10.55 6.35
C GLU A 364 -14.22 -10.30 5.09
N GLU A 365 -13.92 -9.04 4.80
CA GLU A 365 -12.95 -8.66 3.78
C GLU A 365 -11.51 -8.88 4.31
N PRO A 366 -10.55 -9.31 3.47
CA PRO A 366 -10.62 -9.47 1.99
C PRO A 366 -11.11 -10.83 1.49
N ASP A 367 -11.44 -11.76 2.39
CA ASP A 367 -11.81 -13.15 2.07
C ASP A 367 -13.12 -13.20 1.25
N ARG A 368 -14.08 -12.35 1.63
CA ARG A 368 -15.39 -12.24 0.98
C ARG A 368 -15.27 -11.89 -0.51
N THR A 369 -14.50 -10.87 -0.83
CA THR A 369 -14.24 -10.49 -2.23
C THR A 369 -13.53 -11.61 -2.99
N SER A 370 -12.52 -12.26 -2.39
CA SER A 370 -11.79 -13.34 -3.03
C SER A 370 -12.67 -14.55 -3.33
N MET A 371 -13.56 -14.93 -2.41
CA MET A 371 -14.55 -16.00 -2.62
C MET A 371 -15.58 -15.64 -3.70
N ALA A 372 -16.04 -14.38 -3.74
CA ALA A 372 -16.95 -13.93 -4.78
C ALA A 372 -16.30 -13.96 -6.18
N LEU A 373 -15.02 -13.61 -6.29
CA LEU A 373 -14.24 -13.74 -7.53
C LEU A 373 -14.11 -15.20 -7.97
N ALA A 374 -13.82 -16.13 -7.06
CA ALA A 374 -13.80 -17.56 -7.35
C ALA A 374 -15.17 -18.03 -7.85
N ALA A 375 -16.26 -17.62 -7.17
CA ALA A 375 -17.62 -17.95 -7.58
C ALA A 375 -18.00 -17.33 -8.94
N TYR A 376 -17.45 -16.17 -9.29
CA TYR A 376 -17.64 -15.55 -10.61
C TYR A 376 -17.08 -16.44 -11.74
N ASN A 377 -15.91 -17.05 -11.50
CA ASN A 377 -15.23 -17.91 -12.48
C ASN A 377 -15.84 -19.32 -12.55
N LEU A 378 -15.95 -20.05 -11.41
CA LEU A 378 -16.35 -21.46 -11.40
C LEU A 378 -17.80 -21.72 -10.98
N GLY A 379 -18.50 -20.68 -10.54
CA GLY A 379 -19.86 -20.78 -10.03
C GLY A 379 -19.95 -21.00 -8.51
N MET A 380 -21.03 -20.48 -7.93
CA MET A 380 -21.28 -20.54 -6.47
C MET A 380 -21.33 -21.97 -5.94
N GLY A 381 -21.83 -22.93 -6.73
CA GLY A 381 -21.97 -24.33 -6.31
C GLY A 381 -20.61 -24.98 -6.03
N HIS A 382 -19.65 -24.81 -6.91
CA HIS A 382 -18.30 -25.36 -6.75
C HIS A 382 -17.51 -24.66 -5.67
N LEU A 383 -17.71 -23.33 -5.47
CA LEU A 383 -17.16 -22.64 -4.32
C LEU A 383 -17.69 -23.24 -3.01
N GLU A 384 -19.00 -23.55 -2.94
CA GLU A 384 -19.59 -24.16 -1.74
C GLU A 384 -19.05 -25.57 -1.51
N ASP A 385 -18.82 -26.37 -2.54
CA ASP A 385 -18.14 -27.65 -2.42
C ASP A 385 -16.74 -27.50 -1.80
N ALA A 386 -15.95 -26.52 -2.26
CA ALA A 386 -14.62 -26.25 -1.69
C ALA A 386 -14.71 -25.79 -0.23
N ARG A 387 -15.69 -24.99 0.14
CA ARG A 387 -15.93 -24.56 1.53
C ARG A 387 -16.31 -25.74 2.44
N ILE A 388 -17.16 -26.64 1.96
CA ILE A 388 -17.52 -27.87 2.68
C ILE A 388 -16.30 -28.77 2.87
N MET A 389 -15.48 -28.94 1.82
CA MET A 389 -14.22 -29.70 1.91
C MET A 389 -13.25 -29.08 2.93
N THR A 390 -13.18 -27.75 2.99
CA THR A 390 -12.38 -27.03 4.00
C THR A 390 -12.86 -27.39 5.40
N GLN A 391 -14.15 -27.32 5.65
CA GLN A 391 -14.74 -27.65 6.96
C GLN A 391 -14.52 -29.12 7.33
N GLN A 392 -14.65 -30.04 6.37
CA GLN A 392 -14.40 -31.48 6.57
C GLN A 392 -12.93 -31.78 6.89
N ALA A 393 -12.00 -30.97 6.35
CA ALA A 393 -10.59 -31.05 6.67
C ALA A 393 -10.22 -30.39 8.03
N GLY A 394 -11.19 -29.86 8.77
CA GLY A 394 -10.99 -29.17 10.05
C GLY A 394 -10.56 -27.72 9.93
N GLY A 395 -10.61 -27.15 8.72
CA GLY A 395 -10.30 -25.76 8.46
C GLY A 395 -11.51 -24.83 8.61
N ASN A 396 -11.24 -23.52 8.48
CA ASN A 396 -12.26 -22.46 8.54
C ASN A 396 -12.78 -22.12 7.13
N PRO A 397 -14.05 -22.46 6.78
CA PRO A 397 -14.63 -22.21 5.47
C PRO A 397 -14.90 -20.72 5.19
N HIS A 398 -14.59 -19.80 6.11
CA HIS A 398 -14.72 -18.36 5.98
C HIS A 398 -13.40 -17.66 5.67
N LEU A 399 -12.28 -18.40 5.68
CA LEU A 399 -10.96 -17.88 5.33
C LEU A 399 -10.56 -18.30 3.91
N TRP A 400 -10.32 -17.31 3.04
CA TRP A 400 -9.93 -17.56 1.65
C TRP A 400 -8.68 -18.45 1.51
N PRO A 401 -7.58 -18.26 2.27
CA PRO A 401 -6.41 -19.12 2.13
C PRO A 401 -6.70 -20.61 2.34
N GLU A 402 -7.64 -20.95 3.21
CA GLU A 402 -8.01 -22.32 3.50
C GLU A 402 -8.95 -22.91 2.43
N VAL A 403 -9.93 -22.12 1.97
CA VAL A 403 -10.81 -22.50 0.86
C VAL A 403 -10.03 -22.63 -0.44
N ARG A 404 -9.13 -21.67 -0.72
CA ARG A 404 -8.22 -21.68 -1.86
C ARG A 404 -7.43 -22.98 -1.97
N ALA A 405 -6.95 -23.53 -0.84
CA ALA A 405 -6.19 -24.78 -0.80
C ALA A 405 -7.01 -26.02 -1.19
N GLN A 406 -8.35 -25.96 -1.11
CA GLN A 406 -9.23 -27.06 -1.50
C GLN A 406 -9.70 -26.97 -2.97
N LEU A 407 -9.72 -25.77 -3.56
CA LEU A 407 -10.19 -25.58 -4.94
C LEU A 407 -9.53 -26.51 -5.98
N PRO A 408 -8.18 -26.71 -5.99
CA PRO A 408 -7.55 -27.62 -6.95
C PRO A 408 -8.04 -29.07 -6.86
N LYS A 409 -8.56 -29.50 -5.71
CA LYS A 409 -9.10 -30.86 -5.53
C LYS A 409 -10.41 -31.07 -6.28
N LEU A 410 -11.10 -30.01 -6.72
CA LEU A 410 -12.32 -30.12 -7.52
C LEU A 410 -12.07 -30.68 -8.95
N GLN A 411 -10.82 -30.79 -9.38
CA GLN A 411 -10.43 -31.46 -10.64
C GLN A 411 -9.81 -32.84 -10.41
N ASP A 412 -9.56 -33.22 -9.16
CA ASP A 412 -8.95 -34.50 -8.78
C ASP A 412 -10.02 -35.61 -8.78
N PRO A 413 -9.81 -36.72 -9.54
CA PRO A 413 -10.71 -37.85 -9.60
C PRO A 413 -11.05 -38.52 -8.27
N ASP A 414 -10.21 -38.35 -7.27
CA ASP A 414 -10.45 -38.90 -5.92
C ASP A 414 -11.43 -38.04 -5.10
N TYR A 415 -11.61 -36.77 -5.47
CA TYR A 415 -12.41 -35.82 -4.71
C TYR A 415 -13.68 -35.35 -5.43
N PHE A 416 -13.65 -34.94 -6.69
CA PHE A 416 -14.83 -34.35 -7.34
C PHE A 416 -16.05 -35.31 -7.43
N PRO A 417 -15.92 -36.67 -7.49
CA PRO A 417 -17.09 -37.55 -7.53
C PRO A 417 -17.93 -37.52 -6.25
N ILE A 418 -17.34 -37.13 -5.12
CA ILE A 418 -18.02 -37.06 -3.82
C ILE A 418 -18.54 -35.65 -3.49
N THR A 419 -18.26 -34.66 -4.32
CA THR A 419 -18.81 -33.30 -4.18
C THR A 419 -20.21 -33.21 -4.82
N LYS A 420 -20.99 -32.23 -4.39
CA LYS A 420 -22.38 -32.07 -4.86
C LYS A 420 -22.45 -31.63 -6.32
N PHE A 421 -21.52 -30.79 -6.77
CA PHE A 421 -21.54 -30.20 -8.11
C PHE A 421 -20.53 -30.85 -9.07
N GLY A 422 -19.68 -31.75 -8.58
CA GLY A 422 -18.75 -32.53 -9.39
C GLY A 422 -17.51 -31.77 -9.83
N PHE A 423 -17.03 -32.06 -11.04
CA PHE A 423 -15.79 -31.53 -11.60
C PHE A 423 -15.85 -30.01 -11.81
N ALA A 424 -14.79 -29.29 -11.39
CA ALA A 424 -14.51 -27.92 -11.77
C ALA A 424 -13.00 -27.70 -11.88
N ASP A 425 -12.57 -26.77 -12.75
CA ASP A 425 -11.16 -26.36 -12.85
C ASP A 425 -10.81 -25.38 -11.70
N GLY A 426 -10.52 -25.98 -10.55
CA GLY A 426 -10.22 -25.22 -9.34
C GLY A 426 -8.87 -24.49 -9.40
N GLU A 427 -7.88 -25.00 -10.15
CA GLU A 427 -6.60 -24.31 -10.36
C GLU A 427 -6.78 -23.03 -11.21
N GLN A 428 -7.63 -23.11 -12.24
CA GLN A 428 -7.98 -21.93 -13.02
C GLN A 428 -8.65 -20.87 -12.15
N ALA A 429 -9.58 -21.25 -11.27
CA ALA A 429 -10.24 -20.32 -10.37
C ALA A 429 -9.28 -19.65 -9.38
N VAL A 430 -8.33 -20.38 -8.83
CA VAL A 430 -7.27 -19.84 -8.00
C VAL A 430 -6.44 -18.81 -8.78
N THR A 431 -5.99 -19.17 -9.98
CA THR A 431 -5.22 -18.29 -10.87
C THR A 431 -6.01 -17.03 -11.23
N TYR A 432 -7.31 -17.18 -11.50
CA TYR A 432 -8.21 -16.08 -11.80
C TYR A 432 -8.29 -15.06 -10.66
N VAL A 433 -8.48 -15.52 -9.43
CA VAL A 433 -8.51 -14.66 -8.25
C VAL A 433 -7.16 -13.98 -8.03
N ASP A 434 -6.07 -14.73 -8.09
CA ASP A 434 -4.72 -14.21 -7.89
C ASP A 434 -4.38 -13.11 -8.91
N ASN A 435 -4.74 -13.30 -10.19
CA ASN A 435 -4.54 -12.32 -11.25
C ASN A 435 -5.35 -11.03 -11.02
N ILE A 436 -6.65 -11.15 -10.71
CA ILE A 436 -7.49 -9.97 -10.45
C ILE A 436 -6.96 -9.17 -9.27
N ARG A 437 -6.61 -9.84 -8.17
CA ARG A 437 -6.03 -9.17 -7.00
C ARG A 437 -4.69 -8.52 -7.30
N HIS A 438 -3.91 -9.12 -8.19
CA HIS A 438 -2.67 -8.53 -8.67
C HIS A 438 -2.92 -7.26 -9.49
N TYR A 439 -3.83 -7.31 -10.49
CA TYR A 439 -4.16 -6.15 -11.32
C TYR A 439 -4.82 -5.02 -10.52
N GLU A 440 -5.73 -5.34 -9.62
CA GLU A 440 -6.31 -4.39 -8.67
C GLU A 440 -5.23 -3.68 -7.83
N GLY A 441 -4.27 -4.45 -7.30
CA GLY A 441 -3.15 -3.89 -6.55
C GLY A 441 -2.26 -2.97 -7.40
N LEU A 442 -1.98 -3.32 -8.67
CA LEU A 442 -1.21 -2.47 -9.58
C LEU A 442 -1.92 -1.15 -9.89
N LEU A 443 -3.24 -1.18 -10.14
CA LEU A 443 -4.05 0.03 -10.34
C LEU A 443 -4.04 0.92 -9.08
N SER A 444 -4.16 0.32 -7.90
CA SER A 444 -4.10 1.05 -6.63
C SER A 444 -2.74 1.71 -6.40
N LEU A 445 -1.64 1.00 -6.72
CA LEU A 445 -0.29 1.54 -6.58
C LEU A 445 0.00 2.67 -7.58
N GLN A 446 -0.54 2.56 -8.80
CA GLN A 446 -0.41 3.64 -9.79
C GLN A 446 -1.18 4.88 -9.35
N GLY A 447 -2.43 4.73 -8.90
CA GLY A 447 -3.21 5.82 -8.33
C GLY A 447 -2.52 6.46 -7.11
N LEU A 448 -1.77 5.69 -6.33
CA LEU A 448 -0.94 6.21 -5.24
C LEU A 448 0.18 7.13 -5.76
N SER A 449 0.84 6.77 -6.87
CA SER A 449 1.88 7.59 -7.50
C SER A 449 1.33 8.92 -8.02
N GLU A 450 0.10 8.92 -8.54
CA GLU A 450 -0.57 10.09 -9.12
C GLU A 450 -1.24 10.97 -8.05
N SER A 451 -1.79 10.36 -6.99
CA SER A 451 -2.51 11.05 -5.91
C SER A 451 -1.62 11.45 -4.74
N ARG A 452 -0.30 11.27 -4.85
CA ARG A 452 0.61 11.72 -3.81
C ARG A 452 0.35 13.18 -3.51
N LEU A 453 -0.04 13.43 -2.26
CA LEU A 453 -0.03 14.78 -1.72
C LEU A 453 1.39 15.29 -1.91
N SER A 454 1.58 16.25 -2.80
CA SER A 454 2.84 16.98 -2.87
C SER A 454 3.06 17.63 -1.51
N PRO A 455 4.28 17.60 -0.95
CA PRO A 455 4.56 18.35 0.25
C PRO A 455 4.09 19.81 0.02
N PRO A 456 3.52 20.47 1.04
CA PRO A 456 3.14 21.86 0.91
C PRO A 456 4.33 22.61 0.33
N ILE A 457 4.11 23.35 -0.74
CA ILE A 457 5.17 24.14 -1.39
C ILE A 457 5.67 25.10 -0.31
N GLU A 458 6.90 24.89 0.18
CA GLU A 458 7.55 25.87 1.03
C GLU A 458 7.74 27.13 0.18
N VAL A 459 6.86 28.10 0.40
CA VAL A 459 6.86 29.37 -0.34
C VAL A 459 8.25 30.03 -0.26
N ASP A 460 8.97 29.81 0.84
CA ASP A 460 10.34 30.30 1.05
C ASP A 460 11.34 29.76 0.02
N VAL A 461 11.15 28.54 -0.53
CA VAL A 461 12.03 27.99 -1.57
C VAL A 461 11.82 28.69 -2.90
N LEU A 462 10.63 29.22 -3.17
CA LEU A 462 10.28 29.92 -4.41
C LEU A 462 10.63 31.41 -4.35
N LEU A 463 10.94 31.95 -3.17
CA LEU A 463 11.30 33.36 -3.03
C LEU A 463 12.76 33.59 -3.40
N PRO A 464 13.07 34.63 -4.19
CA PRO A 464 14.44 35.10 -4.40
C PRO A 464 15.13 35.37 -3.04
N ASP A 465 16.44 35.16 -2.95
CA ASP A 465 17.21 35.32 -1.69
C ASP A 465 17.05 36.71 -1.07
N SER A 466 16.72 37.72 -1.86
CA SER A 466 16.43 39.08 -1.39
C SER A 466 15.12 39.16 -0.59
N LEU A 467 14.14 38.30 -0.86
CA LEU A 467 12.85 38.27 -0.19
C LEU A 467 12.81 37.26 0.97
N ARG A 468 13.67 36.25 0.96
CA ARG A 468 13.80 35.29 2.08
C ARG A 468 14.31 35.98 3.37
N ARG A 469 15.07 37.08 3.23
CA ARG A 469 15.60 37.87 4.34
C ARG A 469 14.67 38.99 4.81
N ALA A 470 13.61 39.29 4.07
CA ALA A 470 12.60 40.26 4.48
C ALA A 470 11.61 39.53 5.40
N GLN A 471 11.66 39.81 6.70
CA GLN A 471 10.57 39.49 7.62
C GLN A 471 9.33 40.22 7.14
N LEU A 472 8.53 39.61 6.26
CA LEU A 472 7.23 40.14 5.88
C LEU A 472 6.32 39.99 7.11
N PRO A 473 5.65 41.03 7.58
CA PRO A 473 4.65 40.90 8.62
C PRO A 473 3.54 40.00 8.08
N VAL A 474 3.22 38.95 8.85
CA VAL A 474 2.10 38.06 8.57
C VAL A 474 0.83 38.88 8.56
N LEU A 475 0.14 38.89 7.41
CA LEU A 475 -1.18 39.55 7.22
C LEU A 475 -2.27 38.69 7.89
#